data_c09a6bc7c38d1c27a261e90575122b26
#
_entry.id   c09a6bc7c38d1c27a261e90575122b26
#
_cell.length_a   1.000
_cell.length_b   1.000
_cell.length_c   1.000
_cell.angle_alpha   90.00
_cell.angle_beta   90.00
_cell.angle_gamma   90.00
#
_symmetry.space_group_name_H-M   'P 1'
#
loop_
_entity.id
_entity.type
_entity.pdbx_description
1 polymer ?
#
loop_
_entity_poly.entity_id
_entity_poly.type
_entity_poly.pdbx_seq_one_letter_code
_entity_poly.pdbx_strand_id
1 'polypeptide(L)'
;MPNTHKFNIGDIVTLKSHPLFKDHKKIIEFSAQVPPLMLVKEIFFEDAKKKKIFSEELGADFQVADLIKYTCTYFNANKSEFVDIFIYESFLNSYSELKYYREIKEEENKKIEEDKQLISEVLSYKQISKYEYGKVVQFKTKKLEQRKSYDGNHSEKITNSSFQTPDFVLSGIKNENVNDLFYFDGKPKRIISDQLFKIIWFNHFQNKYSEIYLPKEFLVENIL
;
A
#
# COMPACT_ATOMS: atom_id res chain seq x y z
N MET A 1 -15.89 -22.07 -7.74
CA MET A 1 -15.12 -21.82 -6.50
C MET A 1 -15.38 -20.39 -6.12
N PRO A 2 -15.59 -20.03 -4.85
CA PRO A 2 -15.67 -18.63 -4.47
C PRO A 2 -14.35 -17.97 -4.85
N ASN A 3 -14.41 -16.82 -5.53
CA ASN A 3 -13.23 -16.04 -5.85
C ASN A 3 -12.63 -15.54 -4.53
N THR A 4 -11.62 -16.22 -4.02
CA THR A 4 -10.90 -15.80 -2.83
C THR A 4 -9.90 -14.73 -3.24
N HIS A 5 -10.11 -13.51 -2.77
CA HIS A 5 -9.14 -12.42 -2.94
C HIS A 5 -7.94 -12.63 -2.02
N LYS A 6 -6.76 -12.19 -2.47
CA LYS A 6 -5.49 -12.36 -1.74
C LYS A 6 -5.29 -11.27 -0.67
N PHE A 7 -5.78 -10.05 -0.92
CA PHE A 7 -5.56 -8.89 -0.06
C PHE A 7 -6.86 -8.34 0.50
N ASN A 8 -6.87 -7.91 1.75
CA ASN A 8 -8.00 -7.29 2.43
C ASN A 8 -7.91 -5.77 2.41
N ILE A 9 -9.01 -5.09 2.75
CA ILE A 9 -9.02 -3.63 2.94
C ILE A 9 -7.98 -3.24 3.99
N GLY A 10 -7.15 -2.25 3.65
CA GLY A 10 -6.07 -1.77 4.51
C GLY A 10 -4.79 -2.61 4.47
N ASP A 11 -4.72 -3.67 3.66
CA ASP A 11 -3.46 -4.37 3.43
C ASP A 11 -2.49 -3.51 2.63
N ILE A 12 -1.21 -3.59 3.01
CA ILE A 12 -0.14 -2.87 2.33
C ILE A 12 0.36 -3.73 1.19
N VAL A 13 0.27 -3.19 -0.01
CA VAL A 13 0.68 -3.84 -1.26
C VAL A 13 1.57 -2.93 -2.10
N THR A 14 2.30 -3.53 -3.03
CA THR A 14 3.05 -2.80 -4.05
C THR A 14 3.18 -3.64 -5.31
N LEU A 15 3.65 -3.05 -6.39
CA LEU A 15 3.90 -3.77 -7.64
C LEU A 15 4.96 -4.85 -7.47
N LYS A 16 4.78 -5.98 -8.15
CA LYS A 16 5.78 -7.08 -8.22
C LYS A 16 7.15 -6.63 -8.75
N SER A 17 7.17 -5.50 -9.45
CA SER A 17 8.41 -4.88 -9.93
C SER A 17 9.17 -4.11 -8.86
N HIS A 18 8.63 -4.00 -7.64
CA HIS A 18 9.29 -3.28 -6.55
C HIS A 18 10.69 -3.87 -6.30
N PRO A 19 11.75 -3.03 -6.28
CA PRO A 19 13.13 -3.52 -6.25
C PRO A 19 13.46 -4.38 -5.02
N LEU A 20 12.81 -4.16 -3.88
CA LEU A 20 13.00 -4.98 -2.67
C LEU A 20 12.64 -6.46 -2.85
N PHE A 21 11.85 -6.83 -3.87
CA PHE A 21 11.57 -8.24 -4.16
C PHE A 21 12.71 -8.95 -4.90
N LYS A 22 13.61 -8.19 -5.52
CA LYS A 22 14.70 -8.74 -6.34
C LYS A 22 16.08 -8.43 -5.75
N ASP A 23 16.31 -7.18 -5.38
CA ASP A 23 17.60 -6.72 -4.91
C ASP A 23 17.42 -5.39 -4.16
N HIS A 24 17.67 -5.41 -2.87
CA HIS A 24 17.54 -4.23 -2.01
C HIS A 24 18.52 -3.09 -2.37
N LYS A 25 19.62 -3.38 -3.08
CA LYS A 25 20.58 -2.37 -3.54
C LYS A 25 20.00 -1.46 -4.63
N LYS A 26 19.08 -1.96 -5.44
CA LYS A 26 18.47 -1.19 -6.54
C LYS A 26 17.63 0.00 -6.10
N ILE A 27 17.14 0.03 -4.87
CA ILE A 27 16.40 1.19 -4.35
C ILE A 27 17.26 2.44 -4.33
N ILE A 28 18.58 2.31 -4.11
CA ILE A 28 19.53 3.43 -4.05
C ILE A 28 19.79 3.98 -5.44
N GLU A 29 20.04 3.09 -6.40
CA GLU A 29 20.42 3.47 -7.75
C GLU A 29 19.28 4.14 -8.51
N PHE A 30 18.04 3.69 -8.28
CA PHE A 30 16.87 4.11 -9.03
C PHE A 30 15.69 4.50 -8.14
N SER A 31 15.95 5.28 -7.10
CA SER A 31 14.92 5.67 -6.11
C SER A 31 13.68 6.33 -6.72
N ALA A 32 13.83 7.04 -7.84
CA ALA A 32 12.71 7.67 -8.56
C ALA A 32 11.79 6.67 -9.29
N GLN A 33 12.24 5.43 -9.47
CA GLN A 33 11.49 4.37 -10.15
C GLN A 33 10.90 3.35 -9.19
N VAL A 34 11.07 3.54 -7.88
CA VAL A 34 10.49 2.65 -6.87
C VAL A 34 8.98 2.84 -6.82
N PRO A 35 8.19 1.79 -7.08
CA PRO A 35 6.74 1.87 -6.92
C PRO A 35 6.37 2.22 -5.48
N PRO A 36 5.34 3.03 -5.26
CA PRO A 36 4.90 3.37 -3.91
C PRO A 36 4.31 2.15 -3.19
N LEU A 37 4.42 2.15 -1.87
CA LEU A 37 3.59 1.30 -1.04
C LEU A 37 2.16 1.86 -1.04
N MET A 38 1.19 1.00 -1.27
CA MET A 38 -0.21 1.35 -1.42
C MET A 38 -1.06 0.61 -0.40
N LEU A 39 -2.21 1.15 -0.04
CA LEU A 39 -3.21 0.48 0.77
C LEU A 39 -4.41 0.07 -0.09
N VAL A 40 -4.87 -1.15 0.09
CA VAL A 40 -6.07 -1.65 -0.59
C VAL A 40 -7.30 -0.94 -0.04
N LYS A 41 -8.00 -0.20 -0.92
CA LYS A 41 -9.18 0.60 -0.59
C LYS A 41 -10.48 -0.13 -0.89
N GLU A 42 -10.53 -0.80 -2.05
CA GLU A 42 -11.70 -1.54 -2.52
C GLU A 42 -11.26 -2.78 -3.28
N ILE A 43 -12.09 -3.80 -3.26
CA ILE A 43 -11.89 -5.06 -3.96
C ILE A 43 -13.06 -5.26 -4.92
N PHE A 44 -12.79 -5.45 -6.20
CA PHE A 44 -13.78 -5.70 -7.23
C PHE A 44 -13.65 -7.12 -7.76
N PHE A 45 -14.79 -7.78 -7.94
CA PHE A 45 -14.90 -9.09 -8.57
C PHE A 45 -15.49 -8.91 -9.97
N GLU A 46 -14.69 -9.14 -11.00
CA GLU A 46 -15.13 -9.01 -12.38
C GLU A 46 -15.76 -10.30 -12.89
N ASP A 47 -16.75 -10.18 -13.76
CA ASP A 47 -17.39 -11.33 -14.40
C ASP A 47 -16.47 -11.92 -15.49
N ALA A 48 -16.03 -13.16 -15.28
CA ALA A 48 -15.18 -13.89 -16.22
C ALA A 48 -15.73 -13.96 -17.65
N LYS A 49 -17.08 -14.00 -17.79
CA LYS A 49 -17.71 -14.09 -19.11
C LYS A 49 -17.65 -12.78 -19.90
N LYS A 50 -17.50 -11.66 -19.21
CA LYS A 50 -17.49 -10.32 -19.81
C LYS A 50 -16.09 -9.79 -20.08
N LYS A 51 -15.06 -10.40 -19.46
CA LYS A 51 -13.70 -9.90 -19.56
C LYS A 51 -12.94 -10.58 -20.69
N LYS A 52 -12.80 -9.85 -21.78
CA LYS A 52 -12.01 -10.24 -22.95
C LYS A 52 -11.02 -9.15 -23.29
N ILE A 53 -9.84 -9.55 -23.71
CA ILE A 53 -8.83 -8.65 -24.29
C ILE A 53 -8.55 -9.14 -25.70
N PHE A 54 -8.62 -8.22 -26.65
CA PHE A 54 -8.20 -8.50 -28.02
C PHE A 54 -6.68 -8.57 -28.08
N SER A 55 -6.15 -9.60 -28.70
CA SER A 55 -4.74 -9.74 -29.00
C SER A 55 -4.50 -9.55 -30.49
N GLU A 56 -3.73 -8.52 -30.84
CA GLU A 56 -3.33 -8.27 -32.23
C GLU A 56 -2.46 -9.43 -32.78
N GLU A 57 -1.61 -10.01 -31.94
CA GLU A 57 -0.74 -11.13 -32.33
C GLU A 57 -1.55 -12.39 -32.68
N LEU A 58 -2.62 -12.64 -31.93
CA LEU A 58 -3.48 -13.82 -32.15
C LEU A 58 -4.63 -13.54 -33.11
N GLY A 59 -4.89 -12.26 -33.43
CA GLY A 59 -6.04 -11.85 -34.25
C GLY A 59 -7.38 -12.22 -33.64
N ALA A 60 -7.43 -12.43 -32.31
CA ALA A 60 -8.61 -12.90 -31.60
C ALA A 60 -8.71 -12.33 -30.18
N ASP A 61 -9.95 -12.33 -29.67
CA ASP A 61 -10.21 -12.07 -28.27
C ASP A 61 -9.75 -13.25 -27.41
N PHE A 62 -9.07 -12.97 -26.32
CA PHE A 62 -8.78 -13.97 -25.29
C PHE A 62 -9.31 -13.56 -23.93
N GLN A 63 -9.64 -14.55 -23.12
CA GLN A 63 -10.15 -14.33 -21.79
C GLN A 63 -9.00 -14.07 -20.80
N VAL A 64 -9.06 -12.96 -20.05
CA VAL A 64 -8.10 -12.67 -19.01
C VAL A 64 -8.42 -13.48 -17.77
N ALA A 65 -7.45 -14.21 -17.26
CA ALA A 65 -7.61 -15.05 -16.08
C ALA A 65 -7.76 -14.25 -14.76
N ASP A 66 -7.31 -12.99 -14.76
CA ASP A 66 -7.33 -12.14 -13.57
C ASP A 66 -8.68 -11.45 -13.41
N LEU A 67 -9.46 -11.89 -12.44
CA LEU A 67 -10.83 -11.43 -12.19
C LEU A 67 -10.98 -10.55 -10.95
N ILE A 68 -9.89 -10.34 -10.21
CA ILE A 68 -9.89 -9.54 -9.01
C ILE A 68 -9.09 -8.28 -9.28
N LYS A 69 -9.74 -7.14 -9.09
CA LYS A 69 -9.16 -5.82 -9.25
C LYS A 69 -9.30 -5.03 -7.97
N TYR A 70 -8.27 -4.32 -7.60
CA TYR A 70 -8.23 -3.47 -6.42
C TYR A 70 -8.22 -2.00 -6.81
N THR A 71 -8.89 -1.17 -6.02
CA THR A 71 -8.52 0.24 -5.89
C THR A 71 -7.48 0.30 -4.80
N CYS A 72 -6.30 0.80 -5.12
CA CYS A 72 -5.21 1.01 -4.17
C CYS A 72 -4.92 2.50 -4.03
N THR A 73 -4.66 2.94 -2.80
CA THR A 73 -4.40 4.34 -2.47
C THR A 73 -2.98 4.50 -1.96
N TYR A 74 -2.28 5.53 -2.43
CA TYR A 74 -1.00 5.96 -1.88
C TYR A 74 -0.95 7.48 -1.74
N PHE A 75 -0.03 7.99 -0.92
CA PHE A 75 0.20 9.41 -0.78
C PHE A 75 1.32 9.86 -1.73
N ASN A 76 0.99 10.77 -2.65
CA ASN A 76 1.95 11.41 -3.54
C ASN A 76 2.58 12.60 -2.82
N ALA A 77 3.77 12.41 -2.28
CA ALA A 77 4.48 13.45 -1.54
C ALA A 77 4.83 14.68 -2.39
N ASN A 78 5.08 14.50 -3.69
CA ASN A 78 5.43 15.61 -4.59
C ASN A 78 4.26 16.58 -4.85
N LYS A 79 3.03 16.14 -4.61
CA LYS A 79 1.82 16.95 -4.75
C LYS A 79 1.06 17.13 -3.43
N SER A 80 1.51 16.46 -2.38
CA SER A 80 0.85 16.39 -1.07
C SER A 80 -0.64 15.99 -1.17
N GLU A 81 -0.91 14.93 -1.96
CA GLU A 81 -2.26 14.44 -2.22
C GLU A 81 -2.33 12.91 -2.22
N PHE A 82 -3.52 12.38 -1.95
CA PHE A 82 -3.80 10.96 -2.11
C PHE A 82 -4.18 10.66 -3.55
N VAL A 83 -3.66 9.53 -4.06
CA VAL A 83 -3.92 9.05 -5.42
C VAL A 83 -4.48 7.64 -5.34
N ASP A 84 -5.60 7.43 -6.02
CA ASP A 84 -6.21 6.12 -6.20
C ASP A 84 -5.83 5.56 -7.57
N ILE A 85 -5.46 4.28 -7.62
CA ILE A 85 -5.21 3.55 -8.85
C ILE A 85 -5.99 2.24 -8.88
N PHE A 86 -6.40 1.82 -10.07
CA PHE A 86 -7.00 0.50 -10.30
C PHE A 86 -5.93 -0.47 -10.77
N ILE A 87 -5.81 -1.62 -10.09
CA ILE A 87 -4.77 -2.59 -10.39
C ILE A 87 -5.28 -4.02 -10.17
N TYR A 88 -4.85 -4.95 -11.02
CA TYR A 88 -5.23 -6.36 -10.88
C TYR A 88 -4.37 -7.08 -9.86
N GLU A 89 -4.96 -8.12 -9.23
CA GLU A 89 -4.34 -8.91 -8.18
C GLU A 89 -3.00 -9.51 -8.62
N SER A 90 -2.93 -9.99 -9.87
CA SER A 90 -1.73 -10.60 -10.42
C SER A 90 -0.51 -9.67 -10.51
N PHE A 91 -0.71 -8.34 -10.45
CA PHE A 91 0.40 -7.37 -10.51
C PHE A 91 0.95 -7.00 -9.14
N LEU A 92 0.28 -7.41 -8.07
CA LEU A 92 0.59 -7.01 -6.70
C LEU A 92 1.27 -8.11 -5.91
N ASN A 93 2.15 -7.68 -5.00
CA ASN A 93 2.63 -8.49 -3.89
C ASN A 93 2.32 -7.80 -2.57
N SER A 94 2.16 -8.61 -1.52
CA SER A 94 2.04 -8.09 -0.16
C SER A 94 3.36 -7.47 0.30
N TYR A 95 3.28 -6.39 1.06
CA TYR A 95 4.42 -5.85 1.76
C TYR A 95 5.07 -6.90 2.70
N SER A 96 4.26 -7.84 3.23
CA SER A 96 4.74 -8.94 4.04
C SER A 96 5.71 -9.89 3.34
N GLU A 97 5.70 -9.88 2.01
CA GLU A 97 6.62 -10.68 1.20
C GLU A 97 7.95 -9.95 0.93
N LEU A 98 8.06 -8.66 1.28
CA LEU A 98 9.30 -7.90 1.17
C LEU A 98 10.27 -8.33 2.25
N LYS A 99 11.38 -8.89 1.84
CA LYS A 99 12.43 -9.37 2.72
C LYS A 99 13.62 -8.45 2.64
N TYR A 100 14.17 -8.16 3.80
CA TYR A 100 15.40 -7.39 3.95
C TYR A 100 16.51 -8.33 4.39
N TYR A 101 17.53 -8.47 3.57
CA TYR A 101 18.72 -9.26 3.90
C TYR A 101 19.77 -8.34 4.51
N ARG A 102 20.22 -8.65 5.70
CA ARG A 102 21.38 -8.03 6.33
C ARG A 102 22.53 -9.04 6.30
N GLU A 103 23.62 -8.70 5.62
CA GLU A 103 24.86 -9.42 5.79
C GLU A 103 25.44 -9.08 7.16
N ILE A 104 25.49 -10.05 8.06
CA ILE A 104 26.23 -9.97 9.30
C ILE A 104 27.62 -10.53 8.99
N LYS A 105 28.65 -9.68 9.05
CA LYS A 105 30.04 -10.14 9.07
C LYS A 105 30.31 -10.65 10.46
N GLU A 106 30.28 -11.96 10.66
CA GLU A 106 30.95 -12.57 11.80
C GLU A 106 32.44 -12.69 11.47
N GLU A 107 33.28 -12.45 12.47
CA GLU A 107 34.69 -12.73 12.41
C GLU A 107 34.87 -14.22 12.05
N GLU A 108 35.60 -14.48 10.96
CA GLU A 108 35.86 -15.79 10.35
C GLU A 108 34.77 -16.38 9.41
N ASN A 109 34.79 -15.87 8.16
CA ASN A 109 34.44 -16.62 6.94
C ASN A 109 33.03 -17.23 6.79
N LYS A 110 32.05 -16.90 7.56
CA LYS A 110 30.64 -17.27 7.30
C LYS A 110 29.77 -16.03 7.15
N LYS A 111 29.27 -15.77 5.94
CA LYS A 111 28.15 -14.85 5.72
C LYS A 111 26.89 -15.51 6.28
N ILE A 112 26.35 -14.99 7.37
CA ILE A 112 25.01 -15.34 7.83
C ILE A 112 24.07 -14.30 7.23
N GLU A 113 23.23 -14.73 6.31
CA GLU A 113 22.12 -13.94 5.81
C GLU A 113 20.96 -14.01 6.82
N GLU A 114 20.74 -12.95 7.56
CA GLU A 114 19.59 -12.81 8.43
C GLU A 114 18.39 -12.26 7.64
N ASP A 115 17.38 -13.11 7.46
CA ASP A 115 16.13 -12.76 6.76
C ASP A 115 15.25 -11.89 7.68
N LYS A 116 15.45 -10.57 7.67
CA LYS A 116 14.61 -9.63 8.42
C LYS A 116 13.40 -9.21 7.59
N GLN A 117 12.23 -9.63 8.04
CA GLN A 117 11.00 -9.05 7.52
C GLN A 117 10.93 -7.57 7.93
N LEU A 118 10.72 -6.69 6.96
CA LEU A 118 10.49 -5.25 7.19
C LEU A 118 9.24 -4.95 8.04
N ILE A 119 8.46 -5.97 8.33
CA ILE A 119 7.12 -5.92 8.94
C ILE A 119 7.11 -5.99 10.45
N SER A 120 8.20 -6.32 11.10
CA SER A 120 8.20 -6.35 12.56
C SER A 120 7.70 -5.04 13.18
N GLU A 121 7.87 -3.93 12.45
CA GLU A 121 7.37 -2.61 12.84
C GLU A 121 5.88 -2.39 12.57
N VAL A 122 5.31 -3.00 11.53
CA VAL A 122 3.89 -2.83 11.17
C VAL A 122 2.96 -3.51 12.15
N LEU A 123 3.37 -4.65 12.70
CA LEU A 123 2.61 -5.37 13.73
C LEU A 123 2.54 -4.59 15.04
N SER A 124 3.43 -3.62 15.25
CA SER A 124 3.42 -2.73 16.43
C SER A 124 2.49 -1.53 16.27
N TYR A 125 1.96 -1.26 15.07
CA TYR A 125 1.05 -0.15 14.86
C TYR A 125 -0.30 -0.44 15.50
N LYS A 126 -0.65 0.40 16.46
CA LYS A 126 -1.97 0.36 17.06
C LYS A 126 -2.99 0.94 16.09
N GLN A 127 -3.85 0.09 15.57
CA GLN A 127 -4.97 0.55 14.76
C GLN A 127 -5.91 1.42 15.59
N ILE A 128 -6.53 2.41 14.94
CA ILE A 128 -7.50 3.26 15.58
C ILE A 128 -8.75 2.42 15.87
N SER A 129 -9.00 2.15 17.15
CA SER A 129 -10.15 1.35 17.58
C SER A 129 -11.44 2.18 17.65
N LYS A 130 -11.32 3.49 17.87
CA LYS A 130 -12.46 4.40 18.01
C LYS A 130 -12.14 5.76 17.39
N TYR A 131 -13.13 6.32 16.71
CA TYR A 131 -13.06 7.69 16.22
C TYR A 131 -13.03 8.69 17.39
N GLU A 132 -12.09 9.62 17.34
CA GLU A 132 -11.99 10.76 18.26
C GLU A 132 -11.73 12.03 17.46
N TYR A 133 -12.65 12.99 17.51
CA TYR A 133 -12.49 14.26 16.81
C TYR A 133 -11.22 14.99 17.30
N GLY A 134 -10.42 15.50 16.37
CA GLY A 134 -9.18 16.20 16.70
C GLY A 134 -7.98 15.30 17.01
N LYS A 135 -8.13 13.98 17.01
CA LYS A 135 -7.02 13.05 17.23
C LYS A 135 -6.01 13.12 16.07
N VAL A 136 -4.73 13.17 16.43
CA VAL A 136 -3.63 13.08 15.45
C VAL A 136 -3.39 11.62 15.09
N VAL A 137 -3.31 11.36 13.79
CA VAL A 137 -3.16 10.03 13.22
C VAL A 137 -2.14 10.02 12.09
N GLN A 138 -1.65 8.84 11.75
CA GLN A 138 -0.70 8.63 10.66
C GLN A 138 -1.24 7.69 9.61
N PHE A 139 -0.77 7.85 8.37
CA PHE A 139 -1.02 6.91 7.30
C PHE A 139 -0.20 5.63 7.53
N LYS A 140 -0.81 4.49 7.37
CA LYS A 140 -0.24 3.18 7.73
C LYS A 140 1.10 2.87 7.04
N THR A 141 1.35 3.43 5.83
CA THR A 141 2.62 3.24 5.13
C THR A 141 3.72 4.20 5.57
N LYS A 142 3.42 5.19 6.43
CA LYS A 142 4.43 6.10 6.97
C LYS A 142 5.49 5.29 7.72
N LYS A 143 6.75 5.59 7.47
CA LYS A 143 7.93 4.91 8.07
C LYS A 143 8.25 3.50 7.56
N LEU A 144 7.53 2.97 6.57
CA LEU A 144 7.78 1.64 6.05
C LEU A 144 8.76 1.60 4.87
N GLU A 145 8.80 2.65 4.06
CA GLU A 145 9.76 2.75 2.97
C GLU A 145 11.14 3.08 3.50
N GLN A 146 12.12 2.29 3.13
CA GLN A 146 13.51 2.47 3.53
C GLN A 146 14.39 2.71 2.31
N ARG A 147 15.31 3.65 2.44
CA ARG A 147 16.40 3.87 1.50
C ARG A 147 17.71 3.49 2.16
N LYS A 148 18.54 2.76 1.44
CA LYS A 148 19.94 2.62 1.81
C LYS A 148 20.70 3.82 1.23
N SER A 149 21.53 4.46 2.04
CA SER A 149 22.52 5.42 1.59
C SER A 149 23.90 4.95 2.05
N TYR A 150 24.91 5.14 1.21
CA TYR A 150 26.29 4.90 1.57
C TYR A 150 26.90 6.26 1.93
N ASP A 151 27.56 6.35 3.06
CA ASP A 151 28.44 7.46 3.33
C ASP A 151 29.83 7.16 2.69
N GLY A 152 30.68 8.20 2.58
CA GLY A 152 32.01 8.07 1.95
C GLY A 152 32.96 7.08 2.61
N ASN A 153 32.58 6.48 3.75
CA ASN A 153 33.35 5.50 4.53
C ASN A 153 32.87 4.07 4.33
N HIS A 154 32.01 3.81 3.33
CA HIS A 154 31.41 2.50 3.05
C HIS A 154 30.48 1.96 4.15
N SER A 155 30.05 2.79 5.09
CA SER A 155 29.02 2.40 6.04
C SER A 155 27.61 2.51 5.39
N GLU A 156 26.84 1.43 5.46
CA GLU A 156 25.45 1.45 5.01
C GLU A 156 24.60 2.23 6.01
N LYS A 157 24.01 3.32 5.56
CA LYS A 157 23.00 4.05 6.33
C LYS A 157 21.62 3.77 5.73
N ILE A 158 20.76 3.13 6.49
CA ILE A 158 19.37 2.94 6.10
C ILE A 158 18.62 4.19 6.54
N THR A 159 18.08 4.93 5.58
CA THR A 159 17.21 6.06 5.84
C THR A 159 15.79 5.71 5.44
N ASN A 160 14.85 6.03 6.29
CA ASN A 160 13.43 5.85 6.00
C ASN A 160 12.97 6.97 5.04
N SER A 161 12.44 6.61 3.88
CA SER A 161 12.00 7.57 2.86
C SER A 161 10.51 7.93 2.96
N SER A 162 9.76 7.29 3.84
CA SER A 162 8.30 7.49 3.95
C SER A 162 7.89 8.64 4.88
N PHE A 163 8.84 9.42 5.39
CA PHE A 163 8.56 10.61 6.21
C PHE A 163 7.90 11.78 5.46
N GLN A 164 7.62 11.58 4.18
CA GLN A 164 6.97 12.62 3.36
C GLN A 164 5.45 12.69 3.58
N THR A 165 4.84 11.67 4.16
CA THR A 165 3.44 11.71 4.55
C THR A 165 3.28 12.55 5.81
N PRO A 166 2.46 13.64 5.80
CA PRO A 166 2.23 14.45 7.00
C PRO A 166 1.47 13.65 8.06
N ASP A 167 1.44 14.18 9.27
CA ASP A 167 0.46 13.76 10.26
C ASP A 167 -0.88 14.41 9.93
N PHE A 168 -1.95 13.70 10.23
CA PHE A 168 -3.31 14.10 9.95
C PHE A 168 -4.09 14.33 11.22
N VAL A 169 -5.14 15.15 11.15
CA VAL A 169 -6.09 15.33 12.23
C VAL A 169 -7.45 14.79 11.81
N LEU A 170 -8.08 13.99 12.65
CA LEU A 170 -9.42 13.47 12.41
C LEU A 170 -10.45 14.59 12.53
N SER A 171 -11.22 14.81 11.46
CA SER A 171 -12.20 15.91 11.38
C SER A 171 -13.63 15.45 11.07
N GLY A 172 -13.85 14.15 10.87
CA GLY A 172 -15.19 13.64 10.59
C GLY A 172 -15.20 12.12 10.43
N ILE A 173 -16.40 11.59 10.40
CA ILE A 173 -16.69 10.17 10.21
C ILE A 173 -17.93 10.01 9.36
N LYS A 174 -17.94 9.01 8.49
CA LYS A 174 -19.15 8.57 7.79
C LYS A 174 -19.12 7.05 7.59
N ASN A 175 -20.30 6.46 7.55
CA ASN A 175 -20.46 5.08 7.12
C ASN A 175 -20.62 5.05 5.61
N GLU A 176 -20.00 4.07 4.96
CA GLU A 176 -20.21 3.86 3.52
C GLU A 176 -21.56 3.21 3.25
N ASN A 177 -22.11 3.54 2.08
CA ASN A 177 -23.35 2.94 1.64
C ASN A 177 -23.07 1.51 1.14
N VAL A 178 -23.63 0.52 1.83
CA VAL A 178 -23.50 -0.90 1.48
C VAL A 178 -24.45 -1.35 0.37
N ASN A 179 -25.28 -0.46 -0.15
CA ASN A 179 -26.11 -0.77 -1.31
C ASN A 179 -25.22 -0.99 -2.53
N ASP A 180 -25.51 -2.00 -3.35
CA ASP A 180 -24.76 -2.32 -4.56
C ASP A 180 -23.42 -3.07 -4.35
N LEU A 181 -23.28 -3.76 -3.21
CA LEU A 181 -22.09 -4.60 -2.94
C LEU A 181 -22.21 -6.01 -3.53
N PHE A 182 -23.41 -6.44 -3.90
CA PHE A 182 -23.70 -7.78 -4.38
C PHE A 182 -24.38 -7.76 -5.74
N TYR A 183 -24.17 -8.81 -6.51
CA TYR A 183 -24.96 -9.13 -7.69
C TYR A 183 -26.32 -9.71 -7.28
N PHE A 184 -27.27 -9.77 -8.22
CA PHE A 184 -28.60 -10.36 -7.98
C PHE A 184 -28.54 -11.84 -7.57
N ASP A 185 -27.47 -12.55 -7.92
CA ASP A 185 -27.25 -13.95 -7.53
C ASP A 185 -26.58 -14.10 -6.15
N GLY A 186 -26.43 -13.02 -5.40
CA GLY A 186 -25.86 -12.99 -4.06
C GLY A 186 -24.33 -13.05 -4.02
N LYS A 187 -23.64 -13.09 -5.16
CA LYS A 187 -22.18 -13.05 -5.19
C LYS A 187 -21.68 -11.63 -4.90
N PRO A 188 -20.56 -11.49 -4.21
CA PRO A 188 -19.98 -10.17 -3.98
C PRO A 188 -19.56 -9.56 -5.32
N LYS A 189 -19.94 -8.30 -5.53
CA LYS A 189 -19.50 -7.45 -6.63
C LYS A 189 -18.30 -6.63 -6.24
N ARG A 190 -18.30 -6.12 -5.03
CA ARG A 190 -17.19 -5.37 -4.44
C ARG A 190 -17.16 -5.48 -2.92
N ILE A 191 -15.99 -5.29 -2.34
CA ILE A 191 -15.80 -5.16 -0.90
C ILE A 191 -15.22 -3.77 -0.64
N ILE A 192 -15.76 -3.06 0.35
CA ILE A 192 -15.35 -1.73 0.79
C ILE A 192 -15.22 -1.70 2.31
N SER A 193 -14.56 -0.68 2.85
CA SER A 193 -14.61 -0.40 4.28
C SER A 193 -16.01 -0.01 4.71
N ASP A 194 -16.43 -0.45 5.89
CA ASP A 194 -17.71 -0.07 6.50
C ASP A 194 -17.72 1.38 6.98
N GLN A 195 -16.55 1.94 7.26
CA GLN A 195 -16.42 3.24 7.89
C GLN A 195 -15.24 4.03 7.34
N LEU A 196 -15.49 5.30 7.01
CA LEU A 196 -14.48 6.24 6.56
C LEU A 196 -14.27 7.33 7.59
N PHE A 197 -13.00 7.69 7.81
CA PHE A 197 -12.61 8.83 8.61
C PHE A 197 -12.18 9.99 7.72
N LYS A 198 -12.70 11.17 8.02
CA LYS A 198 -12.28 12.42 7.39
C LYS A 198 -11.01 12.89 8.08
N ILE A 199 -9.98 13.12 7.31
CA ILE A 199 -8.70 13.65 7.76
C ILE A 199 -8.43 15.01 7.13
N ILE A 200 -7.70 15.85 7.85
CA ILE A 200 -7.26 17.16 7.38
C ILE A 200 -5.76 17.31 7.55
N TRP A 201 -5.10 17.96 6.58
CA TRP A 201 -3.67 18.29 6.63
C TRP A 201 -3.37 19.58 5.88
N PHE A 202 -2.19 20.17 6.13
CA PHE A 202 -1.71 21.30 5.37
C PHE A 202 -0.99 20.82 4.10
N ASN A 203 -1.54 21.16 2.94
CA ASN A 203 -0.90 20.91 1.65
C ASN A 203 0.02 22.08 1.31
N HIS A 204 1.31 21.92 1.52
CA HIS A 204 2.31 22.96 1.34
C HIS A 204 2.53 23.36 -0.14
N PHE A 205 2.24 22.47 -1.11
CA PHE A 205 2.32 22.78 -2.53
C PHE A 205 1.21 23.73 -2.98
N GLN A 206 0.02 23.56 -2.41
CA GLN A 206 -1.14 24.39 -2.72
C GLN A 206 -1.35 25.51 -1.70
N ASN A 207 -0.52 25.56 -0.67
CA ASN A 207 -0.58 26.51 0.44
C ASN A 207 -1.99 26.61 1.06
N LYS A 208 -2.64 25.46 1.24
CA LYS A 208 -4.00 25.36 1.82
C LYS A 208 -4.18 24.09 2.65
N TYR A 209 -5.23 24.08 3.47
CA TYR A 209 -5.69 22.86 4.10
C TYR A 209 -6.43 21.99 3.07
N SER A 210 -6.10 20.71 3.05
CA SER A 210 -6.76 19.69 2.26
C SER A 210 -7.43 18.68 3.17
N GLU A 211 -8.50 18.06 2.70
CA GLU A 211 -9.25 17.05 3.45
C GLU A 211 -9.73 15.93 2.52
N ILE A 212 -9.85 14.73 3.07
CA ILE A 212 -10.34 13.55 2.36
C ILE A 212 -10.97 12.55 3.35
N TYR A 213 -11.87 11.73 2.84
CA TYR A 213 -12.34 10.54 3.55
C TYR A 213 -11.54 9.32 3.14
N LEU A 214 -10.96 8.61 4.11
CA LEU A 214 -10.21 7.38 3.91
C LEU A 214 -10.78 6.25 4.76
N PRO A 215 -10.65 4.98 4.32
CA PRO A 215 -10.94 3.82 5.16
C PRO A 215 -10.25 3.91 6.52
N LYS A 216 -10.95 3.58 7.59
CA LYS A 216 -10.39 3.57 8.94
C LYS A 216 -9.14 2.69 9.04
N GLU A 217 -9.07 1.63 8.24
CA GLU A 217 -7.96 0.67 8.16
C GLU A 217 -6.66 1.28 7.63
N PHE A 218 -6.73 2.48 7.04
CA PHE A 218 -5.57 3.21 6.51
C PHE A 218 -4.80 4.00 7.55
N LEU A 219 -5.42 4.21 8.70
CA LEU A 219 -4.94 5.12 9.72
C LEU A 219 -4.51 4.37 10.98
N VAL A 220 -3.40 4.81 11.54
CA VAL A 220 -2.82 4.27 12.77
C VAL A 220 -2.63 5.39 13.80
N GLU A 221 -2.59 5.02 15.07
CA GLU A 221 -2.28 5.98 16.12
C GLU A 221 -0.85 6.51 15.94
N ASN A 222 -0.68 7.81 16.18
CA ASN A 222 0.66 8.38 16.26
C ASN A 222 1.34 7.83 17.50
N ILE A 223 2.27 6.92 17.33
CA ILE A 223 3.13 6.43 18.42
C ILE A 223 4.32 7.40 18.48
N LEU A 224 4.23 8.33 19.40
CA LEU A 224 5.34 9.20 19.77
C LEU A 224 6.42 8.40 20.50
#